data_b0386628ea2b6157476e29a6f7564256
#
_entry.id   b0386628ea2b6157476e29a6f7564256
#
_cell.length_a   1.000
_cell.length_b   1.000
_cell.length_c   1.000
_cell.angle_alpha   90.00
_cell.angle_beta   90.00
_cell.angle_gamma   90.00
#
_symmetry.space_group_name_H-M   'P 1'
#
loop_
_entity.id
_entity.type
_entity.pdbx_description
1 polymer ?
#
loop_
_entity_poly.entity_id
_entity_poly.type
_entity_poly.pdbx_seq_one_letter_code
_entity_poly.pdbx_strand_id
1 'polypeptide(L)'
;MLQRLAENFQYCELLNYASNEKNPFKRLAYISAFNVSAFGFNTFRTLKSFNPILGETYEYIDNDLNFKFIAEQVSHHPPVSACHVQGTNFDVFSNNQIKTKFNLFKGALIITPASKSIISMKNLKEFYSYSKPTIFVRGLIFGKMRIDCNGKCEVHNNTTGDIATMDFLEEGLTTKVGTIKGDIKNAKGEVVLKIEGNWQSHFDLIYPKVGDQEAIRETLWKRTMDENADEERHYYFTKFVANLNNLTEELKQILPITDSRFRKDQRALEEQDYDFAEDEKKRLEQKQREARKQRELDNKKYEPIYFREIKDEKSGETLYVNSRDYWKDRENKDFSLPNANDIFS
;
A
#
# COMPACT_ATOMS: atom_id res chain seq x y z
N MET A 1 3.35 -9.08 -6.30
CA MET A 1 3.36 -7.58 -6.18
C MET A 1 2.03 -7.04 -5.66
N LEU A 2 0.85 -7.48 -6.15
CA LEU A 2 -0.45 -7.05 -5.62
C LEU A 2 -0.63 -7.43 -4.14
N GLN A 3 -0.16 -8.61 -3.72
CA GLN A 3 -0.12 -9.01 -2.31
C GLN A 3 0.62 -7.99 -1.42
N ARG A 4 1.72 -7.39 -1.92
CA ARG A 4 2.43 -6.33 -1.18
C ARG A 4 1.62 -5.06 -0.96
N LEU A 5 0.60 -4.81 -1.76
CA LEU A 5 -0.32 -3.71 -1.49
C LEU A 5 -1.21 -4.00 -0.29
N ALA A 6 -1.59 -5.27 -0.09
CA ALA A 6 -2.37 -5.70 1.08
C ALA A 6 -1.55 -5.58 2.38
N GLU A 7 -0.22 -5.71 2.35
CA GLU A 7 0.65 -5.53 3.52
C GLU A 7 0.49 -4.15 4.19
N ASN A 8 0.14 -3.10 3.42
CA ASN A 8 -0.10 -1.77 3.96
C ASN A 8 -1.27 -1.72 4.97
N PHE A 9 -2.10 -2.78 5.00
CA PHE A 9 -3.30 -2.86 5.84
C PHE A 9 -3.11 -3.74 7.07
N GLN A 10 -1.89 -4.16 7.38
CA GLN A 10 -1.58 -4.95 8.57
C GLN A 10 -2.04 -4.28 9.88
N TYR A 11 -2.04 -2.94 9.93
CA TYR A 11 -2.52 -2.15 11.08
C TYR A 11 -3.81 -1.42 10.76
N CYS A 12 -4.72 -2.09 10.06
CA CYS A 12 -6.01 -1.56 9.63
C CYS A 12 -6.92 -1.18 10.81
N GLU A 13 -6.68 -1.74 12.01
CA GLU A 13 -7.34 -1.36 13.26
C GLU A 13 -7.20 0.14 13.57
N LEU A 14 -6.11 0.79 13.14
CA LEU A 14 -5.94 2.23 13.29
C LEU A 14 -7.03 3.03 12.57
N LEU A 15 -7.52 2.54 11.42
CA LEU A 15 -8.67 3.14 10.73
C LEU A 15 -9.98 2.87 11.46
N ASN A 16 -10.12 1.71 12.14
CA ASN A 16 -11.25 1.43 13.01
C ASN A 16 -11.24 2.38 14.23
N TYR A 17 -10.08 2.63 14.85
CA TYR A 17 -9.95 3.62 15.91
C TYR A 17 -10.29 5.03 15.41
N ALA A 18 -9.77 5.42 14.24
CA ALA A 18 -10.09 6.69 13.62
C ALA A 18 -11.60 6.87 13.42
N SER A 19 -12.31 5.85 12.92
CA SER A 19 -13.73 5.91 12.64
C SER A 19 -14.60 6.10 13.89
N ASN A 20 -14.11 5.72 15.08
CA ASN A 20 -14.78 5.85 16.36
C ASN A 20 -14.29 7.03 17.21
N GLU A 21 -13.21 7.70 16.80
CA GLU A 21 -12.62 8.81 17.54
C GLU A 21 -13.46 10.10 17.35
N LYS A 22 -13.85 10.72 18.46
CA LYS A 22 -14.68 11.96 18.47
C LYS A 22 -13.86 13.21 18.18
N ASN A 23 -12.60 13.25 18.66
CA ASN A 23 -11.71 14.37 18.43
C ASN A 23 -11.19 14.35 16.99
N PRO A 24 -11.50 15.34 16.13
CA PRO A 24 -11.12 15.33 14.72
C PRO A 24 -9.59 15.33 14.52
N PHE A 25 -8.84 15.98 15.40
CA PHE A 25 -7.37 16.02 15.30
C PHE A 25 -6.73 14.70 15.72
N LYS A 26 -7.24 14.05 16.75
CA LYS A 26 -6.80 12.70 17.14
C LYS A 26 -7.20 11.67 16.08
N ARG A 27 -8.37 11.80 15.46
CA ARG A 27 -8.77 10.99 14.31
C ARG A 27 -7.79 11.13 13.15
N LEU A 28 -7.39 12.37 12.82
CA LEU A 28 -6.39 12.65 11.79
C LEU A 28 -5.03 12.05 12.17
N ALA A 29 -4.67 12.02 13.46
CA ALA A 29 -3.47 11.37 13.96
C ALA A 29 -3.51 9.85 13.78
N TYR A 30 -4.65 9.17 14.03
CA TYR A 30 -4.78 7.73 13.76
C TYR A 30 -4.62 7.39 12.27
N ILE A 31 -5.19 8.20 11.37
CA ILE A 31 -5.01 8.03 9.92
C ILE A 31 -3.54 8.25 9.53
N SER A 32 -2.87 9.21 10.17
CA SER A 32 -1.44 9.47 9.97
C SER A 32 -0.58 8.29 10.48
N ALA A 33 -0.91 7.74 11.65
CA ALA A 33 -0.25 6.56 12.20
C ALA A 33 -0.43 5.33 11.28
N PHE A 34 -1.63 5.13 10.72
CA PHE A 34 -1.88 4.11 9.71
C PHE A 34 -0.99 4.30 8.47
N ASN A 35 -0.88 5.50 7.93
CA ASN A 35 0.01 5.77 6.79
C ASN A 35 1.48 5.46 7.10
N VAL A 36 1.96 5.81 8.30
CA VAL A 36 3.35 5.53 8.75
C VAL A 36 3.58 4.04 8.98
N SER A 37 2.62 3.35 9.60
CA SER A 37 2.74 1.92 9.96
C SER A 37 2.97 1.00 8.75
N ALA A 38 2.50 1.40 7.57
CA ALA A 38 2.70 0.68 6.32
C ALA A 38 4.19 0.51 5.93
N PHE A 39 5.10 1.27 6.53
CA PHE A 39 6.53 1.21 6.26
C PHE A 39 7.32 0.42 7.32
N GLY A 40 6.72 0.12 8.47
CA GLY A 40 7.38 -0.43 9.65
C GLY A 40 8.20 -1.70 9.45
N PHE A 41 7.89 -2.51 8.43
CA PHE A 41 8.57 -3.78 8.16
C PHE A 41 9.49 -3.75 6.93
N ASN A 42 9.61 -2.60 6.25
CA ASN A 42 10.25 -2.57 4.94
C ASN A 42 11.78 -2.53 4.96
N THR A 43 12.42 -2.14 6.07
CA THR A 43 13.86 -1.81 6.12
C THR A 43 14.76 -2.88 5.50
N PHE A 44 14.53 -4.15 5.82
CA PHE A 44 15.35 -5.27 5.36
C PHE A 44 14.67 -6.16 4.32
N ARG A 45 13.45 -5.84 3.92
CA ARG A 45 12.69 -6.58 2.91
C ARG A 45 13.01 -6.08 1.50
N THR A 46 14.24 -6.35 1.07
CA THR A 46 14.83 -5.82 -0.17
C THR A 46 14.56 -6.69 -1.40
N LEU A 47 14.02 -7.90 -1.23
CA LEU A 47 13.69 -8.78 -2.35
C LEU A 47 12.48 -8.23 -3.12
N LYS A 48 12.64 -8.20 -4.43
CA LYS A 48 11.61 -7.72 -5.35
C LYS A 48 10.81 -8.89 -5.92
N SER A 49 9.49 -8.87 -5.71
CA SER A 49 8.57 -9.77 -6.42
C SER A 49 8.49 -9.44 -7.91
N PHE A 50 8.04 -10.39 -8.73
CA PHE A 50 7.77 -10.14 -10.14
C PHE A 50 6.69 -9.05 -10.31
N ASN A 51 6.78 -8.30 -11.40
CA ASN A 51 5.76 -7.31 -11.71
C ASN A 51 4.44 -8.02 -12.03
N PRO A 52 3.28 -7.44 -11.65
CA PRO A 52 2.00 -8.03 -12.00
C PRO A 52 1.75 -7.94 -13.50
N ILE A 53 1.03 -8.91 -14.00
CA ILE A 53 0.56 -8.94 -15.39
C ILE A 53 -0.68 -8.04 -15.51
N LEU A 54 -0.89 -7.41 -16.66
CA LEU A 54 -2.07 -6.58 -16.90
C LEU A 54 -3.34 -7.43 -16.75
N GLY A 55 -4.27 -6.99 -15.90
CA GLY A 55 -5.47 -7.73 -15.54
C GLY A 55 -5.28 -8.75 -14.41
N GLU A 56 -4.06 -8.88 -13.85
CA GLU A 56 -3.83 -9.68 -12.65
C GLU A 56 -4.63 -9.09 -11.49
N THR A 57 -5.30 -9.96 -10.73
CA THR A 57 -6.09 -9.59 -9.57
C THR A 57 -5.53 -10.23 -8.30
N TYR A 58 -5.92 -9.70 -7.15
CA TYR A 58 -5.63 -10.32 -5.87
C TYR A 58 -6.67 -9.88 -4.84
N GLU A 59 -7.28 -10.85 -4.14
CA GLU A 59 -8.18 -10.60 -3.03
C GLU A 59 -7.55 -11.02 -1.69
N TYR A 60 -7.99 -10.38 -0.61
CA TYR A 60 -7.73 -10.84 0.75
C TYR A 60 -8.88 -10.45 1.67
N ILE A 61 -9.26 -11.38 2.55
CA ILE A 61 -10.25 -11.14 3.60
C ILE A 61 -9.56 -11.38 4.93
N ASP A 62 -9.60 -10.38 5.80
CA ASP A 62 -9.16 -10.50 7.18
C ASP A 62 -10.37 -10.40 8.10
N ASN A 63 -10.72 -11.53 8.74
CA ASN A 63 -11.86 -11.58 9.65
C ASN A 63 -11.54 -10.98 11.02
N ASP A 64 -10.28 -11.03 11.45
CA ASP A 64 -9.84 -10.50 12.75
C ASP A 64 -9.78 -8.97 12.71
N LEU A 65 -9.21 -8.41 11.66
CA LEU A 65 -9.15 -6.96 11.43
C LEU A 65 -10.41 -6.41 10.72
N ASN A 66 -11.31 -7.30 10.31
CA ASN A 66 -12.61 -7.01 9.71
C ASN A 66 -12.54 -6.10 8.48
N PHE A 67 -11.74 -6.53 7.49
CA PHE A 67 -11.69 -5.87 6.18
C PHE A 67 -11.64 -6.85 5.01
N LYS A 68 -12.04 -6.36 3.85
CA LYS A 68 -11.93 -7.01 2.55
C LYS A 68 -11.08 -6.16 1.62
N PHE A 69 -10.16 -6.80 0.91
CA PHE A 69 -9.21 -6.15 0.00
C PHE A 69 -9.32 -6.75 -1.39
N ILE A 70 -9.40 -5.92 -2.42
CA ILE A 70 -9.26 -6.32 -3.83
C ILE A 70 -8.28 -5.39 -4.53
N ALA A 71 -7.41 -5.95 -5.36
CA ALA A 71 -6.51 -5.21 -6.24
C ALA A 71 -6.52 -5.76 -7.65
N GLU A 72 -6.24 -4.89 -8.62
CA GLU A 72 -6.08 -5.23 -10.03
C GLU A 72 -4.92 -4.44 -10.64
N GLN A 73 -4.15 -5.08 -11.51
CA GLN A 73 -3.19 -4.38 -12.36
C GLN A 73 -3.91 -3.73 -13.52
N VAL A 74 -4.26 -2.46 -13.38
CA VAL A 74 -5.13 -1.72 -14.29
C VAL A 74 -4.40 -1.10 -15.49
N SER A 75 -3.08 -0.91 -15.37
CA SER A 75 -2.23 -0.40 -16.46
C SER A 75 -0.82 -1.00 -16.35
N HIS A 76 -0.16 -1.18 -17.50
CA HIS A 76 1.23 -1.67 -17.54
C HIS A 76 2.24 -0.61 -18.02
N HIS A 77 1.80 0.36 -18.80
CA HIS A 77 2.60 1.50 -19.27
C HIS A 77 1.80 2.80 -19.20
N PRO A 78 2.02 3.62 -18.17
CA PRO A 78 2.81 3.37 -16.97
C PRO A 78 2.20 2.26 -16.10
N PRO A 79 3.01 1.55 -15.28
CA PRO A 79 2.47 0.52 -14.39
C PRO A 79 1.63 1.15 -13.27
N VAL A 80 0.36 0.74 -13.18
CA VAL A 80 -0.57 1.17 -12.14
C VAL A 80 -1.31 -0.04 -11.60
N SER A 81 -1.25 -0.23 -10.30
CA SER A 81 -2.09 -1.19 -9.57
C SER A 81 -3.13 -0.41 -8.77
N ALA A 82 -4.40 -0.66 -9.00
CA ALA A 82 -5.49 -0.11 -8.21
C ALA A 82 -5.88 -1.08 -7.10
N CYS A 83 -6.26 -0.57 -5.94
CA CYS A 83 -6.87 -1.39 -4.89
C CYS A 83 -7.99 -0.66 -4.17
N HIS A 84 -8.93 -1.46 -3.68
CA HIS A 84 -10.04 -1.04 -2.83
C HIS A 84 -10.07 -1.90 -1.58
N VAL A 85 -10.19 -1.25 -0.42
CA VAL A 85 -10.32 -1.91 0.87
C VAL A 85 -11.61 -1.47 1.52
N GLN A 86 -12.39 -2.43 1.95
CA GLN A 86 -13.67 -2.22 2.62
C GLN A 86 -13.57 -2.69 4.07
N GLY A 87 -13.58 -1.75 5.01
CA GLY A 87 -13.81 -2.03 6.42
C GLY A 87 -15.26 -1.74 6.82
N THR A 88 -15.60 -1.94 8.07
CA THR A 88 -16.95 -1.69 8.58
C THR A 88 -17.38 -0.22 8.36
N ASN A 89 -16.56 0.72 8.80
CA ASN A 89 -16.87 2.16 8.78
C ASN A 89 -15.99 2.96 7.81
N PHE A 90 -15.13 2.31 7.02
CA PHE A 90 -14.26 3.00 6.09
C PHE A 90 -14.13 2.24 4.77
N ASP A 91 -13.79 2.99 3.72
CA ASP A 91 -13.27 2.48 2.46
C ASP A 91 -11.95 3.18 2.14
N VAL A 92 -10.99 2.43 1.59
CA VAL A 92 -9.73 3.00 1.10
C VAL A 92 -9.58 2.70 -0.38
N PHE A 93 -9.33 3.73 -1.18
CA PHE A 93 -8.97 3.63 -2.59
C PHE A 93 -7.52 4.06 -2.77
N SER A 94 -6.72 3.21 -3.36
CA SER A 94 -5.31 3.51 -3.58
C SER A 94 -4.88 3.09 -4.98
N ASN A 95 -4.21 4.01 -5.67
CA ASN A 95 -3.54 3.74 -6.93
C ASN A 95 -2.04 3.69 -6.65
N ASN A 96 -1.43 2.57 -6.93
CA ASN A 96 0.02 2.42 -6.77
C ASN A 96 0.71 2.70 -8.11
N GLN A 97 0.95 3.98 -8.36
CA GLN A 97 1.79 4.46 -9.45
C GLN A 97 3.09 5.00 -8.86
N ILE A 98 4.22 4.57 -9.39
CA ILE A 98 5.54 4.96 -8.91
C ILE A 98 6.40 5.50 -10.06
N LYS A 99 7.26 6.47 -9.73
CA LYS A 99 8.36 6.93 -10.59
C LYS A 99 9.66 6.43 -9.99
N THR A 100 10.54 5.88 -10.81
CA THR A 100 11.84 5.36 -10.37
C THR A 100 12.98 6.12 -11.01
N LYS A 101 14.03 6.42 -10.21
CA LYS A 101 15.25 7.07 -10.69
C LYS A 101 16.44 6.48 -9.96
N PHE A 102 17.48 6.10 -10.68
CA PHE A 102 18.74 5.70 -10.06
C PHE A 102 19.62 6.94 -9.82
N ASN A 103 20.12 7.08 -8.59
CA ASN A 103 21.05 8.15 -8.23
C ASN A 103 22.43 7.54 -8.02
N LEU A 104 23.33 7.76 -8.98
CA LEU A 104 24.71 7.25 -8.96
C LEU A 104 25.51 7.77 -7.75
N PHE A 105 25.36 9.04 -7.40
CA PHE A 105 26.11 9.67 -6.30
C PHE A 105 25.71 9.11 -4.93
N LYS A 106 24.43 8.77 -4.75
CA LYS A 106 23.94 8.15 -3.51
C LYS A 106 23.99 6.61 -3.56
N GLY A 107 24.35 5.99 -4.69
CA GLY A 107 24.30 4.55 -4.88
C GLY A 107 22.92 3.97 -4.57
N ALA A 108 21.86 4.69 -4.89
CA ALA A 108 20.51 4.38 -4.46
C ALA A 108 19.48 4.41 -5.59
N LEU A 109 18.55 3.47 -5.58
CA LEU A 109 17.33 3.55 -6.39
C LEU A 109 16.29 4.36 -5.59
N ILE A 110 15.81 5.44 -6.20
CA ILE A 110 14.79 6.31 -5.64
C ILE A 110 13.44 5.93 -6.24
N ILE A 111 12.46 5.65 -5.38
CA ILE A 111 11.10 5.29 -5.74
C ILE A 111 10.18 6.36 -5.17
N THR A 112 9.59 7.17 -6.03
CA THR A 112 8.69 8.26 -5.64
C THR A 112 7.25 7.84 -5.97
N PRO A 113 6.36 7.74 -4.97
CA PRO A 113 4.94 7.56 -5.20
C PRO A 113 4.37 8.73 -6.01
N ALA A 114 3.59 8.45 -7.03
CA ALA A 114 3.06 9.46 -7.96
C ALA A 114 1.56 9.72 -7.78
N SER A 115 0.89 9.00 -6.88
CA SER A 115 -0.55 9.14 -6.62
C SER A 115 -0.83 9.19 -5.13
N LYS A 116 -1.94 9.85 -4.78
CA LYS A 116 -2.49 9.85 -3.42
C LYS A 116 -3.44 8.67 -3.23
N SER A 117 -3.65 8.30 -1.98
CA SER A 117 -4.71 7.37 -1.57
C SER A 117 -5.85 8.15 -0.91
N ILE A 118 -7.06 7.64 -1.02
CA ILE A 118 -8.27 8.27 -0.47
C ILE A 118 -8.88 7.33 0.55
N ILE A 119 -9.30 7.88 1.69
CA ILE A 119 -10.07 7.19 2.72
C ILE A 119 -11.43 7.87 2.83
N SER A 120 -12.49 7.09 2.78
CA SER A 120 -13.85 7.51 3.09
C SER A 120 -14.24 6.94 4.45
N MET A 121 -14.53 7.80 5.43
CA MET A 121 -15.11 7.40 6.73
C MET A 121 -16.63 7.45 6.62
N LYS A 122 -17.25 6.28 6.39
CA LYS A 122 -18.69 6.15 6.05
C LYS A 122 -19.61 6.71 7.12
N ASN A 123 -19.37 6.37 8.38
CA ASN A 123 -20.18 6.79 9.53
C ASN A 123 -20.06 8.28 9.84
N LEU A 124 -18.94 8.91 9.46
CA LEU A 124 -18.67 10.34 9.71
C LEU A 124 -18.95 11.21 8.48
N LYS A 125 -19.11 10.60 7.30
CA LYS A 125 -19.23 11.29 6.00
C LYS A 125 -18.03 12.21 5.73
N GLU A 126 -16.84 11.79 6.16
CA GLU A 126 -15.60 12.52 5.97
C GLU A 126 -14.70 11.80 4.96
N PHE A 127 -13.95 12.61 4.19
CA PHE A 127 -13.01 12.14 3.18
C PHE A 127 -11.62 12.64 3.51
N TYR A 128 -10.65 11.71 3.39
CA TYR A 128 -9.24 12.01 3.61
C TYR A 128 -8.43 11.62 2.38
N SER A 129 -7.38 12.39 2.12
CA SER A 129 -6.37 12.00 1.15
C SER A 129 -5.00 11.99 1.80
N TYR A 130 -4.14 11.03 1.43
CA TYR A 130 -2.79 10.96 1.98
C TYR A 130 -1.75 10.63 0.92
N SER A 131 -0.55 11.20 1.09
CA SER A 131 0.64 10.90 0.31
C SER A 131 1.57 9.95 1.07
N LYS A 132 2.50 9.33 0.33
CA LYS A 132 3.52 8.44 0.89
C LYS A 132 4.91 9.07 0.75
N PRO A 133 5.89 8.74 1.62
CA PRO A 133 7.26 9.24 1.50
C PRO A 133 7.95 8.67 0.26
N THR A 134 9.06 9.31 -0.11
CA THR A 134 9.99 8.76 -1.10
C THR A 134 10.78 7.62 -0.47
N ILE A 135 10.86 6.50 -1.19
CA ILE A 135 11.58 5.30 -0.77
C ILE A 135 12.94 5.27 -1.46
N PHE A 136 13.98 4.98 -0.68
CA PHE A 136 15.35 4.82 -1.15
C PHE A 136 15.81 3.38 -0.91
N VAL A 137 16.15 2.66 -1.99
CA VAL A 137 16.85 1.38 -1.86
C VAL A 137 18.34 1.68 -1.90
N ARG A 138 18.99 1.59 -0.75
CA ARG A 138 20.41 1.89 -0.56
C ARG A 138 21.25 0.61 -0.53
N GLY A 139 22.56 0.73 -0.66
CA GLY A 139 23.49 -0.41 -0.61
C GLY A 139 23.52 -1.25 -1.89
N LEU A 140 23.08 -0.70 -3.03
CA LEU A 140 23.06 -1.39 -4.31
C LEU A 140 24.47 -1.55 -4.92
N ILE A 141 25.41 -0.65 -4.58
CA ILE A 141 26.80 -0.69 -5.08
C ILE A 141 27.73 -1.16 -3.98
N PHE A 142 27.58 -0.61 -2.76
CA PHE A 142 28.41 -0.93 -1.61
C PHE A 142 27.58 -1.03 -0.33
N GLY A 143 27.87 -2.00 0.53
CA GLY A 143 27.25 -2.19 1.84
C GLY A 143 26.05 -3.16 1.81
N LYS A 144 25.36 -3.25 2.95
CA LYS A 144 24.13 -4.08 3.09
C LYS A 144 22.95 -3.34 2.46
N MET A 145 22.23 -4.05 1.60
CA MET A 145 21.01 -3.49 0.98
C MET A 145 19.94 -3.21 2.05
N ARG A 146 19.37 -2.02 2.01
CA ARG A 146 18.30 -1.59 2.93
C ARG A 146 17.32 -0.64 2.25
N ILE A 147 16.12 -0.61 2.77
CA ILE A 147 15.10 0.38 2.38
C ILE A 147 15.07 1.49 3.43
N ASP A 148 15.03 2.72 2.96
CA ASP A 148 14.92 3.94 3.75
C ASP A 148 13.78 4.81 3.22
N CYS A 149 13.15 5.60 4.09
CA CYS A 149 12.02 6.46 3.75
C CYS A 149 12.37 7.90 4.13
N ASN A 150 12.31 8.83 3.16
CA ASN A 150 12.62 10.23 3.38
C ASN A 150 11.60 11.13 2.69
N GLY A 151 11.53 12.37 3.17
CA GLY A 151 10.70 13.40 2.57
C GLY A 151 9.40 13.64 3.33
N LYS A 152 8.55 14.46 2.78
CA LYS A 152 7.32 14.92 3.41
C LYS A 152 6.12 14.07 3.02
N CYS A 153 5.30 13.74 4.00
CA CYS A 153 3.98 13.15 3.84
C CYS A 153 2.91 14.06 4.39
N GLU A 154 1.75 14.02 3.78
CA GLU A 154 0.60 14.79 4.25
C GLU A 154 -0.65 13.91 4.28
N VAL A 155 -1.48 14.14 5.29
CA VAL A 155 -2.83 13.61 5.40
C VAL A 155 -3.77 14.79 5.50
N HIS A 156 -4.68 14.92 4.54
CA HIS A 156 -5.65 16.01 4.47
C HIS A 156 -7.03 15.47 4.82
N ASN A 157 -7.72 16.12 5.76
CA ASN A 157 -9.15 15.98 5.86
C ASN A 157 -9.80 16.91 4.83
N ASN A 158 -10.22 16.35 3.69
CA ASN A 158 -10.80 17.12 2.59
C ASN A 158 -12.19 17.69 2.91
N THR A 159 -12.80 17.27 4.04
CA THR A 159 -14.11 17.73 4.51
C THR A 159 -13.97 18.95 5.40
N THR A 160 -13.00 18.95 6.34
CA THR A 160 -12.83 20.04 7.32
C THR A 160 -11.72 21.02 6.94
N GLY A 161 -10.76 20.59 6.12
CA GLY A 161 -9.56 21.36 5.76
C GLY A 161 -8.41 21.21 6.75
N ASP A 162 -8.52 20.33 7.75
CA ASP A 162 -7.43 20.04 8.69
C ASP A 162 -6.35 19.19 8.01
N ILE A 163 -5.07 19.40 8.41
CA ILE A 163 -3.93 18.75 7.76
C ILE A 163 -2.96 18.21 8.81
N ALA A 164 -2.52 16.97 8.64
CA ALA A 164 -1.34 16.43 9.30
C ALA A 164 -0.17 16.41 8.33
N THR A 165 0.97 16.97 8.72
CA THR A 165 2.22 16.96 7.96
C THR A 165 3.26 16.17 8.74
N MET A 166 4.01 15.30 8.04
CA MET A 166 5.06 14.46 8.64
C MET A 166 6.30 14.52 7.78
N ASP A 167 7.42 14.85 8.39
CA ASP A 167 8.74 14.83 7.78
C ASP A 167 9.45 13.52 8.17
N PHE A 168 9.75 12.69 7.19
CA PHE A 168 10.61 11.52 7.31
C PHE A 168 12.04 12.01 7.15
N LEU A 169 12.77 12.08 8.25
CA LEU A 169 14.08 12.71 8.30
C LEU A 169 15.18 11.76 7.80
N GLU A 170 16.09 12.28 6.99
CA GLU A 170 17.28 11.54 6.58
C GLU A 170 18.22 11.33 7.77
N GLU A 171 18.85 10.16 7.85
CA GLU A 171 19.86 9.85 8.86
C GLU A 171 21.00 10.86 8.80
N GLY A 172 21.44 11.34 9.94
CA GLY A 172 22.52 12.33 10.07
C GLY A 172 23.23 12.23 11.42
N LEU A 173 24.16 13.13 11.67
CA LEU A 173 24.96 13.14 12.91
C LEU A 173 24.11 13.17 14.18
N THR A 174 22.97 13.86 14.14
CA THR A 174 22.06 14.03 15.29
C THR A 174 20.70 13.38 15.07
N THR A 175 20.42 12.87 13.87
CA THR A 175 19.14 12.28 13.48
C THR A 175 19.26 10.77 13.36
N LYS A 176 18.54 10.03 14.19
CA LYS A 176 18.50 8.56 14.12
C LYS A 176 17.74 8.10 12.87
N VAL A 177 18.12 6.92 12.35
CA VAL A 177 17.39 6.27 11.25
C VAL A 177 15.91 6.15 11.61
N GLY A 178 15.07 6.46 10.65
CA GLY A 178 13.62 6.28 10.78
C GLY A 178 12.89 7.39 11.52
N THR A 179 13.57 8.43 11.99
CA THR A 179 12.95 9.54 12.74
C THR A 179 11.87 10.21 11.90
N ILE A 180 10.70 10.40 12.51
CA ILE A 180 9.62 11.24 11.98
C ILE A 180 9.28 12.36 12.94
N LYS A 181 8.96 13.53 12.39
CA LYS A 181 8.41 14.68 13.11
C LYS A 181 7.31 15.32 12.29
N GLY A 182 6.36 15.96 12.97
CA GLY A 182 5.28 16.60 12.24
C GLY A 182 4.34 17.39 13.11
N ASP A 183 3.36 17.99 12.45
CA ASP A 183 2.33 18.80 13.09
C ASP A 183 0.96 18.44 12.54
N ILE A 184 -0.06 18.54 13.41
CA ILE A 184 -1.47 18.56 13.01
C ILE A 184 -1.96 19.99 13.12
N LYS A 185 -2.48 20.51 12.01
CA LYS A 185 -2.97 21.88 11.89
C LYS A 185 -4.45 21.88 11.59
N ASN A 186 -5.15 22.83 12.18
CA ASN A 186 -6.55 23.10 11.83
C ASN A 186 -6.64 23.79 10.46
N ALA A 187 -7.86 23.97 9.96
CA ALA A 187 -8.14 24.62 8.68
C ALA A 187 -7.62 26.09 8.57
N LYS A 188 -7.32 26.73 9.71
CA LYS A 188 -6.69 28.07 9.74
C LYS A 188 -5.16 28.03 9.68
N GLY A 189 -4.55 26.84 9.68
CA GLY A 189 -3.10 26.65 9.68
C GLY A 189 -2.45 26.70 11.06
N GLU A 190 -3.23 26.77 12.15
CA GLU A 190 -2.73 26.77 13.52
C GLU A 190 -2.35 25.36 13.96
N VAL A 191 -1.16 25.19 14.56
CA VAL A 191 -0.70 23.90 15.09
C VAL A 191 -1.49 23.55 16.35
N VAL A 192 -2.22 22.43 16.31
CA VAL A 192 -3.03 21.94 17.41
C VAL A 192 -2.33 20.83 18.18
N LEU A 193 -1.70 19.91 17.47
CA LEU A 193 -0.98 18.76 18.02
C LEU A 193 0.35 18.57 17.28
N LYS A 194 1.31 17.89 17.91
CA LYS A 194 2.58 17.52 17.26
C LYS A 194 2.68 16.01 17.10
N ILE A 195 3.49 15.60 16.13
CA ILE A 195 3.79 14.20 15.82
C ILE A 195 5.29 13.99 16.05
N GLU A 196 5.63 12.93 16.76
CA GLU A 196 6.98 12.41 16.87
C GLU A 196 6.96 10.90 16.72
N GLY A 197 8.10 10.30 16.38
CA GLY A 197 8.21 8.84 16.34
C GLY A 197 9.34 8.34 15.47
N ASN A 198 9.21 7.08 15.14
CA ASN A 198 10.10 6.40 14.22
C ASN A 198 9.28 5.45 13.34
N TRP A 199 9.32 5.64 12.02
CA TRP A 199 8.50 4.86 11.08
C TRP A 199 8.81 3.35 11.11
N GLN A 200 9.94 2.94 11.70
CA GLN A 200 10.28 1.53 11.87
C GLN A 200 9.66 0.91 13.14
N SER A 201 9.16 1.72 14.08
CA SER A 201 8.79 1.21 15.40
C SER A 201 7.56 1.80 16.06
N HIS A 202 7.32 3.12 15.97
CA HIS A 202 6.22 3.75 16.71
C HIS A 202 5.82 5.12 16.16
N PHE A 203 4.60 5.53 16.51
CA PHE A 203 4.03 6.84 16.21
C PHE A 203 3.41 7.42 17.47
N ASP A 204 3.88 8.59 17.89
CA ASP A 204 3.46 9.30 19.08
C ASP A 204 2.74 10.59 18.72
N LEU A 205 1.65 10.85 19.42
CA LEU A 205 0.93 12.11 19.41
C LEU A 205 1.31 12.92 20.63
N ILE A 206 1.67 14.19 20.43
CA ILE A 206 2.10 15.08 21.49
C ILE A 206 1.07 16.20 21.65
N TYR A 207 0.46 16.23 22.82
CA TYR A 207 -0.41 17.32 23.23
C TYR A 207 0.44 18.46 23.80
N PRO A 208 0.23 19.72 23.36
CA PRO A 208 1.03 20.84 23.83
C PRO A 208 0.80 21.12 25.32
N LYS A 209 1.76 21.77 25.96
CA LYS A 209 1.62 22.27 27.30
C LYS A 209 0.41 23.22 27.40
N VAL A 210 -0.35 23.07 28.48
CA VAL A 210 -1.45 24.00 28.82
C VAL A 210 -1.20 24.50 30.25
N GLY A 211 -0.84 25.78 30.39
CA GLY A 211 -0.46 26.36 31.67
C GLY A 211 0.80 25.67 32.24
N ASP A 212 0.71 25.24 33.49
CA ASP A 212 1.80 24.55 34.22
C ASP A 212 1.86 23.01 33.96
N GLN A 213 0.92 22.47 33.17
CA GLN A 213 0.90 21.04 32.86
C GLN A 213 1.96 20.72 31.79
N GLU A 214 2.72 19.64 32.01
CA GLU A 214 3.68 19.12 31.02
C GLU A 214 2.98 18.65 29.75
N ALA A 215 3.72 18.63 28.63
CA ALA A 215 3.23 18.06 27.38
C ALA A 215 2.96 16.55 27.56
N ILE A 216 1.80 16.09 27.11
CA ILE A 216 1.40 14.69 27.21
C ILE A 216 1.79 13.98 25.90
N ARG A 217 2.45 12.84 26.04
CA ARG A 217 2.79 11.93 24.93
C ARG A 217 1.87 10.71 24.96
N GLU A 218 1.25 10.42 23.83
CA GLU A 218 0.39 9.24 23.64
C GLU A 218 0.89 8.45 22.43
N THR A 219 1.26 7.16 22.63
CA THR A 219 1.65 6.29 21.52
C THR A 219 0.41 5.71 20.86
N LEU A 220 0.15 6.10 19.61
CA LEU A 220 -0.98 5.62 18.83
C LEU A 220 -0.68 4.33 18.05
N TRP A 221 0.57 4.12 17.66
CA TRP A 221 1.01 2.92 17.00
C TRP A 221 2.38 2.48 17.49
N LYS A 222 2.52 1.18 17.66
CA LYS A 222 3.80 0.51 17.93
C LYS A 222 3.88 -0.74 17.07
N ARG A 223 5.03 -0.93 16.40
CA ARG A 223 5.26 -2.15 15.60
C ARG A 223 5.19 -3.38 16.51
N THR A 224 4.33 -4.32 16.14
CA THR A 224 4.26 -5.62 16.80
C THR A 224 5.40 -6.49 16.31
N MET A 225 6.22 -7.01 17.19
CA MET A 225 7.28 -7.97 16.91
C MET A 225 6.89 -9.29 17.55
N ASP A 226 7.15 -10.38 16.86
CA ASP A 226 7.12 -11.68 17.50
C ASP A 226 8.47 -11.84 18.24
N GLU A 227 8.46 -11.72 19.57
CA GLU A 227 9.67 -11.75 20.41
C GLU A 227 10.47 -13.07 20.27
N ASN A 228 9.82 -14.12 19.75
CA ASN A 228 10.42 -15.44 19.56
C ASN A 228 10.79 -15.74 18.10
N ALA A 229 10.53 -14.82 17.16
CA ALA A 229 10.82 -15.04 15.75
C ALA A 229 12.23 -14.56 15.42
N ASP A 230 13.02 -15.46 14.82
CA ASP A 230 14.22 -15.07 14.08
C ASP A 230 13.76 -14.36 12.77
N GLU A 231 13.65 -13.02 12.85
CA GLU A 231 13.14 -12.20 11.74
C GLU A 231 13.93 -12.45 10.45
N GLU A 232 15.24 -12.63 10.52
CA GLU A 232 16.09 -12.86 9.35
C GLU A 232 15.80 -14.22 8.71
N ARG A 233 15.61 -15.28 9.49
CA ARG A 233 15.22 -16.61 9.00
C ARG A 233 13.85 -16.63 8.35
N HIS A 234 12.94 -15.76 8.80
CA HIS A 234 11.61 -15.61 8.22
C HIS A 234 11.53 -14.47 7.19
N TYR A 235 12.66 -14.07 6.62
CA TYR A 235 12.72 -12.99 5.60
C TYR A 235 12.04 -11.70 6.03
N TYR A 236 12.00 -11.42 7.33
CA TYR A 236 11.27 -10.29 7.92
C TYR A 236 9.76 -10.30 7.63
N PHE A 237 9.17 -11.45 7.37
CA PHE A 237 7.73 -11.61 7.22
C PHE A 237 7.06 -11.67 8.59
N THR A 238 5.99 -10.92 8.73
CA THR A 238 5.08 -11.04 9.86
C THR A 238 4.10 -12.19 9.62
N LYS A 239 3.37 -12.62 10.67
CA LYS A 239 2.29 -13.60 10.52
C LYS A 239 1.24 -13.14 9.50
N PHE A 240 0.90 -11.85 9.50
CA PHE A 240 0.01 -11.26 8.53
C PHE A 240 0.52 -11.46 7.09
N VAL A 241 1.78 -11.09 6.85
CA VAL A 241 2.39 -11.20 5.51
C VAL A 241 2.49 -12.66 5.03
N ALA A 242 2.83 -13.59 5.93
CA ALA A 242 2.92 -15.02 5.61
C ALA A 242 1.56 -15.59 5.14
N ASN A 243 0.45 -15.09 5.69
CA ASN A 243 -0.89 -15.52 5.33
C ASN A 243 -1.38 -15.00 3.96
N LEU A 244 -0.80 -13.91 3.45
CA LEU A 244 -1.25 -13.29 2.20
C LEU A 244 -1.12 -14.22 0.97
N ASN A 245 -0.17 -15.14 0.99
CA ASN A 245 0.08 -16.06 -0.13
C ASN A 245 -0.57 -17.44 0.07
N ASN A 246 -1.37 -17.61 1.12
CA ASN A 246 -2.03 -18.87 1.39
C ASN A 246 -3.08 -19.20 0.31
N LEU A 247 -3.06 -20.42 -0.19
CA LEU A 247 -3.96 -20.92 -1.22
C LEU A 247 -4.53 -22.27 -0.79
N THR A 248 -5.63 -22.22 -0.04
CA THR A 248 -6.35 -23.44 0.39
C THR A 248 -7.14 -24.05 -0.76
N GLU A 249 -7.56 -25.31 -0.62
CA GLU A 249 -8.40 -25.97 -1.63
C GLU A 249 -9.74 -25.26 -1.81
N GLU A 250 -10.31 -24.68 -0.74
CA GLU A 250 -11.51 -23.86 -0.81
C GLU A 250 -11.28 -22.60 -1.64
N LEU A 251 -10.14 -21.90 -1.42
CA LEU A 251 -9.80 -20.71 -2.18
C LEU A 251 -9.60 -21.02 -3.67
N LYS A 252 -8.99 -22.15 -4.02
CA LYS A 252 -8.82 -22.55 -5.42
C LYS A 252 -10.14 -22.68 -6.18
N GLN A 253 -11.23 -23.03 -5.47
CA GLN A 253 -12.56 -23.23 -6.07
C GLN A 253 -13.36 -21.93 -6.27
N ILE A 254 -12.96 -20.85 -5.59
CA ILE A 254 -13.74 -19.61 -5.56
C ILE A 254 -12.98 -18.40 -6.10
N LEU A 255 -11.66 -18.50 -6.31
CA LEU A 255 -10.87 -17.41 -6.85
C LEU A 255 -10.95 -17.35 -8.37
N PRO A 256 -10.93 -16.13 -8.96
CA PRO A 256 -10.80 -16.00 -10.41
C PRO A 256 -9.44 -16.50 -10.88
N ILE A 257 -9.39 -17.00 -12.11
CA ILE A 257 -8.14 -17.48 -12.75
C ILE A 257 -7.06 -16.40 -12.89
N THR A 258 -7.44 -15.13 -12.71
CA THR A 258 -6.55 -13.97 -12.74
C THR A 258 -5.87 -13.68 -11.40
N ASP A 259 -6.21 -14.43 -10.33
CA ASP A 259 -5.63 -14.20 -9.00
C ASP A 259 -4.13 -14.52 -8.98
N SER A 260 -3.34 -13.62 -8.40
CA SER A 260 -1.87 -13.70 -8.30
C SER A 260 -1.36 -15.03 -7.75
N ARG A 261 -2.15 -15.72 -6.91
CA ARG A 261 -1.77 -17.00 -6.30
C ARG A 261 -1.72 -18.16 -7.29
N PHE A 262 -2.31 -18.01 -8.48
CA PHE A 262 -2.24 -18.98 -9.57
C PHE A 262 -1.02 -18.79 -10.49
N ARG A 263 -0.20 -17.77 -10.28
CA ARG A 263 0.99 -17.54 -11.09
C ARG A 263 2.04 -18.62 -10.86
N LYS A 264 2.35 -19.38 -11.91
CA LYS A 264 3.30 -20.49 -11.87
C LYS A 264 4.73 -20.01 -11.63
N ASP A 265 5.15 -18.89 -12.22
CA ASP A 265 6.49 -18.33 -12.04
C ASP A 265 6.77 -17.93 -10.58
N GLN A 266 5.79 -17.37 -9.87
CA GLN A 266 5.94 -17.05 -8.45
C GLN A 266 5.93 -18.29 -7.57
N ARG A 267 5.10 -19.30 -7.89
CA ARG A 267 5.07 -20.56 -7.14
C ARG A 267 6.39 -21.32 -7.30
N ALA A 268 6.92 -21.40 -8.50
CA ALA A 268 8.23 -22.02 -8.74
C ALA A 268 9.37 -21.30 -7.97
N LEU A 269 9.32 -19.95 -7.91
CA LEU A 269 10.27 -19.18 -7.11
C LEU A 269 10.22 -19.54 -5.61
N GLU A 270 9.02 -19.77 -5.08
CA GLU A 270 8.81 -20.20 -3.68
C GLU A 270 9.32 -21.63 -3.44
N GLU A 271 9.20 -22.49 -4.42
CA GLU A 271 9.69 -23.88 -4.42
C GLU A 271 11.19 -23.99 -4.75
N GLN A 272 11.86 -22.84 -4.97
CA GLN A 272 13.27 -22.72 -5.33
C GLN A 272 13.62 -23.31 -6.73
N ASP A 273 12.63 -23.51 -7.57
CA ASP A 273 12.82 -23.85 -9.00
C ASP A 273 13.06 -22.56 -9.81
N TYR A 274 14.28 -22.04 -9.70
CA TYR A 274 14.63 -20.74 -10.27
C TYR A 274 14.63 -20.75 -11.80
N ASP A 275 15.02 -21.86 -12.42
CA ASP A 275 15.09 -21.99 -13.88
C ASP A 275 13.68 -21.96 -14.47
N PHE A 276 12.76 -22.77 -13.95
CA PHE A 276 11.36 -22.73 -14.37
C PHE A 276 10.70 -21.37 -14.06
N ALA A 277 10.98 -20.79 -12.90
CA ALA A 277 10.45 -19.48 -12.53
C ALA A 277 10.87 -18.39 -13.55
N GLU A 278 12.15 -18.41 -13.99
CA GLU A 278 12.63 -17.43 -14.96
C GLU A 278 12.06 -17.65 -16.36
N ASP A 279 11.95 -18.90 -16.82
CA ASP A 279 11.41 -19.23 -18.14
C ASP A 279 9.92 -18.91 -18.21
N GLU A 280 9.15 -19.26 -17.18
CA GLU A 280 7.72 -18.96 -17.11
C GLU A 280 7.48 -17.44 -17.03
N LYS A 281 8.29 -16.70 -16.28
CA LYS A 281 8.25 -15.23 -16.27
C LYS A 281 8.49 -14.66 -17.67
N LYS A 282 9.51 -15.14 -18.39
CA LYS A 282 9.81 -14.70 -19.77
C LYS A 282 8.63 -14.99 -20.71
N ARG A 283 8.01 -16.17 -20.57
CA ARG A 283 6.82 -16.56 -21.34
C ARG A 283 5.65 -15.59 -21.09
N LEU A 284 5.34 -15.31 -19.83
CA LEU A 284 4.27 -14.39 -19.44
C LEU A 284 4.52 -12.97 -19.93
N GLU A 285 5.76 -12.46 -19.82
CA GLU A 285 6.14 -11.15 -20.32
C GLU A 285 6.01 -11.07 -21.84
N GLN A 286 6.36 -12.14 -22.56
CA GLN A 286 6.24 -12.20 -24.02
C GLN A 286 4.75 -12.20 -24.43
N LYS A 287 3.93 -13.05 -23.80
CA LYS A 287 2.47 -13.08 -24.01
C LYS A 287 1.85 -11.68 -23.80
N GLN A 288 2.24 -11.00 -22.73
CA GLN A 288 1.74 -9.64 -22.46
C GLN A 288 2.17 -8.63 -23.53
N ARG A 289 3.43 -8.72 -24.05
CA ARG A 289 3.89 -7.87 -25.17
C ARG A 289 3.10 -8.12 -26.45
N GLU A 290 2.82 -9.37 -26.78
CA GLU A 290 2.03 -9.75 -27.95
C GLU A 290 0.58 -9.27 -27.83
N ALA A 291 -0.06 -9.50 -26.69
CA ALA A 291 -1.42 -9.02 -26.43
C ALA A 291 -1.52 -7.49 -26.48
N ARG A 292 -0.49 -6.78 -26.02
CA ARG A 292 -0.40 -5.31 -26.16
C ARG A 292 -0.32 -4.91 -27.63
N LYS A 293 0.61 -5.51 -28.40
CA LYS A 293 0.78 -5.24 -29.82
C LYS A 293 -0.52 -5.48 -30.61
N GLN A 294 -1.23 -6.55 -30.30
CA GLN A 294 -2.52 -6.85 -30.93
C GLN A 294 -3.57 -5.77 -30.62
N ARG A 295 -3.67 -5.32 -29.35
CA ARG A 295 -4.58 -4.21 -28.99
C ARG A 295 -4.23 -2.90 -29.72
N GLU A 296 -2.94 -2.59 -29.88
CA GLU A 296 -2.49 -1.43 -30.62
C GLU A 296 -2.89 -1.53 -32.10
N LEU A 297 -2.76 -2.71 -32.74
CA LEU A 297 -3.21 -2.96 -34.13
C LEU A 297 -4.74 -2.85 -34.27
N ASP A 298 -5.48 -3.34 -33.30
CA ASP A 298 -6.94 -3.28 -33.28
C ASP A 298 -7.49 -1.92 -32.85
N ASN A 299 -6.62 -0.96 -32.51
CA ASN A 299 -6.96 0.34 -31.92
C ASN A 299 -7.89 0.22 -30.70
N LYS A 300 -7.64 -0.80 -29.84
CA LYS A 300 -8.40 -1.07 -28.63
C LYS A 300 -7.61 -0.67 -27.39
N LYS A 301 -8.25 0.06 -26.48
CA LYS A 301 -7.71 0.31 -25.14
C LYS A 301 -8.02 -0.89 -24.23
N TYR A 302 -7.10 -1.21 -23.31
CA TYR A 302 -7.41 -2.16 -22.23
C TYR A 302 -8.41 -1.51 -21.26
N GLU A 303 -9.43 -2.24 -20.91
CA GLU A 303 -10.43 -1.85 -19.90
C GLU A 303 -10.27 -2.77 -18.68
N PRO A 304 -9.96 -2.21 -17.50
CA PRO A 304 -9.90 -2.99 -16.26
C PRO A 304 -11.25 -3.62 -15.93
N ILE A 305 -11.20 -4.74 -15.21
CA ILE A 305 -12.40 -5.54 -14.90
C ILE A 305 -13.19 -4.91 -13.75
N TYR A 306 -12.50 -4.58 -12.66
CA TYR A 306 -13.12 -4.13 -11.40
C TYR A 306 -12.95 -2.65 -11.13
N PHE A 307 -12.14 -1.96 -11.92
CA PHE A 307 -11.83 -0.56 -11.73
C PHE A 307 -12.06 0.25 -13.00
N ARG A 308 -12.45 1.50 -12.85
CA ARG A 308 -12.52 2.46 -13.96
C ARG A 308 -11.68 3.68 -13.63
N GLU A 309 -11.11 4.24 -14.66
CA GLU A 309 -10.38 5.50 -14.59
C GLU A 309 -11.35 6.68 -14.44
N ILE A 310 -11.07 7.53 -13.46
CA ILE A 310 -11.72 8.84 -13.33
C ILE A 310 -10.62 9.91 -13.21
N LYS A 311 -10.90 11.10 -13.73
CA LYS A 311 -10.04 12.29 -13.52
C LYS A 311 -10.66 13.13 -12.43
N ASP A 312 -9.86 13.46 -11.43
CA ASP A 312 -10.24 14.47 -10.45
C ASP A 312 -10.20 15.85 -11.13
N GLU A 313 -11.35 16.50 -11.22
CA GLU A 313 -11.50 17.81 -11.89
C GLU A 313 -10.66 18.91 -11.23
N LYS A 314 -10.38 18.80 -9.93
CA LYS A 314 -9.64 19.83 -9.18
C LYS A 314 -8.12 19.69 -9.31
N SER A 315 -7.61 18.46 -9.18
CA SER A 315 -6.17 18.19 -9.21
C SER A 315 -5.67 17.77 -10.60
N GLY A 316 -6.56 17.33 -11.49
CA GLY A 316 -6.22 16.70 -12.77
C GLY A 316 -5.59 15.30 -12.60
N GLU A 317 -5.51 14.79 -11.37
CA GLU A 317 -4.95 13.46 -11.08
C GLU A 317 -5.90 12.36 -11.58
N THR A 318 -5.31 11.30 -12.10
CA THR A 318 -6.04 10.08 -12.47
C THR A 318 -6.24 9.20 -11.24
N LEU A 319 -7.49 8.83 -10.97
CA LEU A 319 -7.88 7.90 -9.93
C LEU A 319 -8.56 6.68 -10.57
N TYR A 320 -8.37 5.52 -9.96
CA TYR A 320 -9.13 4.31 -10.28
C TYR A 320 -10.07 4.00 -9.13
N VAL A 321 -11.36 3.92 -9.45
CA VAL A 321 -12.42 3.60 -8.49
C VAL A 321 -13.15 2.35 -8.93
N ASN A 322 -13.82 1.67 -8.03
CA ASN A 322 -14.57 0.47 -8.34
C ASN A 322 -15.64 0.78 -9.41
N SER A 323 -15.68 -0.04 -10.45
CA SER A 323 -16.70 -0.03 -11.49
C SER A 323 -17.64 -1.23 -11.41
N ARG A 324 -17.21 -2.30 -10.74
CA ARG A 324 -17.93 -3.56 -10.57
C ARG A 324 -17.70 -4.10 -9.16
N ASP A 325 -18.71 -4.75 -8.62
CA ASP A 325 -18.67 -5.37 -7.29
C ASP A 325 -18.03 -6.76 -7.36
N TYR A 326 -16.72 -6.82 -7.09
CA TYR A 326 -15.95 -8.05 -7.00
C TYR A 326 -16.56 -9.07 -6.02
N TRP A 327 -17.04 -8.59 -4.87
CA TRP A 327 -17.52 -9.46 -3.80
C TRP A 327 -18.82 -10.16 -4.16
N LYS A 328 -19.66 -9.50 -4.95
CA LYS A 328 -20.86 -10.10 -5.52
C LYS A 328 -20.53 -11.19 -6.54
N ASP A 329 -19.55 -10.95 -7.43
CA ASP A 329 -19.08 -11.96 -8.38
C ASP A 329 -18.50 -13.17 -7.65
N ARG A 330 -17.71 -12.92 -6.60
CA ARG A 330 -17.12 -13.96 -5.75
C ARG A 330 -18.17 -14.81 -5.03
N GLU A 331 -19.22 -14.20 -4.47
CA GLU A 331 -20.33 -14.91 -3.81
C GLU A 331 -21.10 -15.80 -4.81
N ASN A 332 -21.32 -15.29 -6.01
CA ASN A 332 -22.00 -16.03 -7.08
C ASN A 332 -21.08 -17.04 -7.79
N LYS A 333 -19.77 -17.02 -7.52
CA LYS A 333 -18.73 -17.78 -8.26
C LYS A 333 -18.79 -17.52 -9.77
N ASP A 334 -19.16 -16.31 -10.14
CA ASP A 334 -19.34 -15.90 -11.55
C ASP A 334 -18.28 -14.86 -11.93
N PHE A 335 -17.15 -15.38 -12.41
CA PHE A 335 -16.07 -14.59 -13.00
C PHE A 335 -16.04 -14.69 -14.53
N SER A 336 -17.14 -15.09 -15.14
CA SER A 336 -17.30 -15.15 -16.60
C SER A 336 -17.42 -13.75 -17.19
N LEU A 337 -16.27 -13.12 -17.44
CA LEU A 337 -16.18 -11.77 -17.98
C LEU A 337 -15.63 -11.80 -19.39
N PRO A 338 -16.12 -10.92 -20.30
CA PRO A 338 -15.63 -10.86 -21.68
C PRO A 338 -14.11 -10.63 -21.80
N ASN A 339 -13.50 -10.06 -20.78
CA ASN A 339 -12.05 -9.76 -20.71
C ASN A 339 -11.29 -10.58 -19.67
N ALA A 340 -11.95 -11.51 -18.95
CA ALA A 340 -11.31 -12.45 -18.04
C ALA A 340 -10.62 -13.56 -18.82
N ASN A 341 -9.70 -13.19 -19.71
CA ASN A 341 -8.85 -14.16 -20.36
C ASN A 341 -7.93 -14.79 -19.32
N ASP A 342 -7.64 -16.07 -19.49
CA ASP A 342 -6.57 -16.70 -18.76
C ASP A 342 -5.25 -16.00 -19.12
N ILE A 343 -4.87 -15.04 -18.26
CA ILE A 343 -3.67 -14.23 -18.46
C ILE A 343 -2.40 -15.01 -18.16
N PHE A 344 -2.51 -16.15 -17.48
CA PHE A 344 -1.38 -16.98 -17.05
C PHE A 344 -1.16 -18.23 -17.91
N SER A 345 -2.12 -18.70 -18.74
CA SER A 345 -1.96 -19.87 -19.61
C SER A 345 -1.01 -19.65 -20.77
#